data_a1334e132ea27a62899033d3ccb38c00
#
_entry.id   a1334e132ea27a62899033d3ccb38c00
#
_cell.length_a   1.000
_cell.length_b   1.000
_cell.length_c   1.000
_cell.angle_alpha   90.00
_cell.angle_beta   90.00
_cell.angle_gamma   90.00
#
_symmetry.space_group_name_H-M   'P 1'
#
loop_
_entity.id
_entity.type
_entity.pdbx_description
1 polymer ?
#
loop_
_entity_poly.entity_id
_entity_poly.type
_entity_poly.pdbx_seq_one_letter_code
_entity_poly.pdbx_strand_id
1 'polypeptide(L)'
;LSMPGEQTPWAESSFEEREVIHKKYRDYTHGLLWFLKTDPRVPAGMREDMAQYGFCKDEWQDNDHWPWYLYIRAARRMQGEYILTQADVITSTDKKNVIHIGSHYIDAHHVTRYAVDQDHYINEGRIWQEGVPFDIPYGVITPKSEECENLLVPVCASTSAVAQCTIRLEPTWMHLGEVSGIAATMSIKNQSSVQDIDVAELQERIKAVGIPLKQLSL
;
A
#
# COMPACT_ATOMS: atom_id res chain seq x y z
N LEU A 1 -9.25 -10.25 -5.64
CA LEU A 1 -9.03 -11.71 -5.59
C LEU A 1 -7.58 -11.98 -5.23
N SER A 2 -7.31 -12.89 -4.32
CA SER A 2 -5.95 -13.17 -3.85
C SER A 2 -5.65 -14.68 -3.93
N MET A 3 -4.38 -14.99 -4.23
CA MET A 3 -3.83 -16.37 -4.19
C MET A 3 -2.78 -16.40 -3.09
N PRO A 4 -3.16 -16.63 -1.82
CA PRO A 4 -2.21 -16.61 -0.71
C PRO A 4 -1.08 -17.63 -0.92
N GLY A 5 0.17 -17.16 -0.79
CA GLY A 5 1.38 -17.95 -1.04
C GLY A 5 2.04 -17.67 -2.40
N GLU A 6 1.28 -17.45 -3.47
CA GLU A 6 1.83 -17.21 -4.81
C GLU A 6 2.51 -15.82 -4.95
N GLN A 7 2.18 -14.87 -4.10
CA GLN A 7 2.79 -13.54 -4.09
C GLN A 7 4.16 -13.49 -3.40
N THR A 8 4.51 -14.51 -2.61
CA THR A 8 5.72 -14.51 -1.76
C THR A 8 7.01 -14.22 -2.54
N PRO A 9 7.28 -14.82 -3.70
CA PRO A 9 8.51 -14.58 -4.44
C PRO A 9 8.53 -13.24 -5.19
N TRP A 10 7.42 -12.53 -5.33
CA TRP A 10 7.29 -11.36 -6.20
C TRP A 10 8.39 -10.30 -6.00
N ALA A 11 8.69 -9.96 -4.76
CA ALA A 11 9.63 -8.86 -4.46
C ALA A 11 11.06 -9.16 -4.91
N GLU A 12 11.45 -10.45 -4.91
CA GLU A 12 12.80 -10.91 -5.25
C GLU A 12 12.91 -11.45 -6.69
N SER A 13 11.77 -11.61 -7.37
CA SER A 13 11.71 -12.16 -8.72
C SER A 13 12.25 -11.20 -9.78
N SER A 14 12.84 -11.76 -10.85
CA SER A 14 13.16 -11.04 -12.08
C SER A 14 11.89 -10.58 -12.81
N PHE A 15 12.04 -9.77 -13.86
CA PHE A 15 10.88 -9.36 -14.67
C PHE A 15 10.20 -10.55 -15.33
N GLU A 16 10.96 -11.51 -15.85
CA GLU A 16 10.45 -12.72 -16.50
C GLU A 16 9.67 -13.61 -15.50
N GLU A 17 10.19 -13.76 -14.30
CA GLU A 17 9.50 -14.52 -13.25
C GLU A 17 8.20 -13.80 -12.80
N ARG A 18 8.20 -12.47 -12.72
CA ARG A 18 7.00 -11.69 -12.44
C ARG A 18 5.94 -11.83 -13.51
N GLU A 19 6.31 -11.94 -14.78
CA GLU A 19 5.36 -12.23 -15.85
C GLU A 19 4.68 -13.59 -15.67
N VAL A 20 5.41 -14.61 -15.23
CA VAL A 20 4.83 -15.91 -14.90
C VAL A 20 3.83 -15.80 -13.74
N ILE A 21 4.18 -15.06 -12.68
CA ILE A 21 3.29 -14.81 -11.55
C ILE A 21 2.05 -14.02 -12.01
N HIS A 22 2.24 -12.96 -12.81
CA HIS A 22 1.15 -12.16 -13.37
C HIS A 22 0.16 -13.04 -14.15
N LYS A 23 0.68 -13.89 -15.03
CA LYS A 23 -0.15 -14.81 -15.81
C LYS A 23 -0.95 -15.77 -14.91
N LYS A 24 -0.35 -16.32 -13.86
CA LYS A 24 -1.05 -17.18 -12.89
C LYS A 24 -2.22 -16.43 -12.23
N TYR A 25 -2.01 -15.18 -11.81
CA TYR A 25 -3.07 -14.37 -11.21
C TYR A 25 -4.18 -14.05 -12.21
N ARG A 26 -3.83 -13.74 -13.46
CA ARG A 26 -4.80 -13.52 -14.55
C ARG A 26 -5.64 -14.77 -14.77
N ASP A 27 -5.00 -15.92 -14.99
CA ASP A 27 -5.67 -17.20 -15.27
C ASP A 27 -6.58 -17.62 -14.11
N TYR A 28 -6.09 -17.49 -12.87
CA TYR A 28 -6.89 -17.76 -11.67
C TYR A 28 -8.10 -16.84 -11.55
N THR A 29 -7.93 -15.55 -11.77
CA THR A 29 -9.02 -14.57 -11.64
C THR A 29 -10.08 -14.80 -12.71
N HIS A 30 -9.67 -15.02 -13.97
CA HIS A 30 -10.59 -15.36 -15.06
C HIS A 30 -11.33 -16.66 -14.77
N GLY A 31 -10.61 -17.70 -14.34
CA GLY A 31 -11.21 -18.98 -13.99
C GLY A 31 -12.22 -18.89 -12.86
N LEU A 32 -11.91 -18.11 -11.82
CA LEU A 32 -12.84 -17.89 -10.70
C LEU A 32 -14.09 -17.12 -11.13
N LEU A 33 -13.95 -16.06 -11.93
CA LEU A 33 -15.09 -15.30 -12.47
C LEU A 33 -15.95 -16.17 -13.38
N TRP A 34 -15.33 -17.01 -14.22
CA TRP A 34 -16.03 -17.98 -15.04
C TRP A 34 -16.80 -19.01 -14.21
N PHE A 35 -16.14 -19.59 -13.21
CA PHE A 35 -16.74 -20.54 -12.26
C PHE A 35 -17.98 -19.92 -11.58
N LEU A 36 -17.86 -18.70 -11.05
CA LEU A 36 -18.95 -18.03 -10.36
C LEU A 36 -20.16 -17.75 -11.26
N LYS A 37 -19.96 -17.62 -12.58
CA LYS A 37 -21.03 -17.38 -13.56
C LYS A 37 -21.69 -18.66 -14.06
N THR A 38 -20.98 -19.78 -14.14
CA THR A 38 -21.39 -20.92 -14.94
C THR A 38 -21.53 -22.22 -14.20
N ASP A 39 -20.79 -22.42 -13.10
CA ASP A 39 -20.72 -23.71 -12.43
C ASP A 39 -22.00 -23.98 -11.60
N PRO A 40 -22.65 -25.15 -11.76
CA PRO A 40 -23.87 -25.50 -11.04
C PRO A 40 -23.72 -25.63 -9.53
N ARG A 41 -22.52 -25.80 -9.02
CA ARG A 41 -22.21 -25.78 -7.57
C ARG A 41 -22.37 -24.40 -6.94
N VAL A 42 -22.31 -23.33 -7.73
CA VAL A 42 -22.56 -21.97 -7.26
C VAL A 42 -24.07 -21.75 -7.13
N PRO A 43 -24.58 -21.16 -6.03
CA PRO A 43 -26.02 -20.88 -5.89
C PRO A 43 -26.58 -20.08 -7.08
N ALA A 44 -27.80 -20.43 -7.52
CA ALA A 44 -28.39 -19.86 -8.74
C ALA A 44 -28.43 -18.31 -8.72
N GLY A 45 -28.91 -17.70 -7.64
CA GLY A 45 -28.95 -16.23 -7.53
C GLY A 45 -27.59 -15.57 -7.63
N MET A 46 -26.53 -16.19 -7.13
CA MET A 46 -25.16 -15.67 -7.28
C MET A 46 -24.67 -15.79 -8.73
N ARG A 47 -24.97 -16.90 -9.43
CA ARG A 47 -24.65 -17.04 -10.86
C ARG A 47 -25.35 -15.99 -11.70
N GLU A 48 -26.65 -15.77 -11.48
CA GLU A 48 -27.48 -14.78 -12.17
C GLU A 48 -26.95 -13.37 -11.93
N ASP A 49 -26.59 -13.03 -10.69
CA ASP A 49 -25.99 -11.74 -10.36
C ASP A 49 -24.63 -11.57 -11.05
N MET A 50 -23.73 -12.53 -10.91
CA MET A 50 -22.40 -12.49 -11.53
C MET A 50 -22.44 -12.46 -13.06
N ALA A 51 -23.47 -13.04 -13.69
CA ALA A 51 -23.63 -13.02 -15.16
C ALA A 51 -23.86 -11.63 -15.74
N GLN A 52 -24.33 -10.66 -14.92
CA GLN A 52 -24.58 -9.29 -15.33
C GLN A 52 -23.29 -8.47 -15.50
N TYR A 53 -22.17 -8.92 -14.92
CA TYR A 53 -20.91 -8.18 -14.92
C TYR A 53 -19.93 -8.69 -15.96
N GLY A 54 -19.13 -7.80 -16.51
CA GLY A 54 -18.01 -8.05 -17.43
C GLY A 54 -16.81 -7.20 -17.04
N PHE A 55 -15.80 -7.17 -17.89
CA PHE A 55 -14.71 -6.21 -17.76
C PHE A 55 -15.17 -4.82 -18.23
N CYS A 56 -14.52 -3.77 -17.72
CA CYS A 56 -14.82 -2.39 -18.10
C CYS A 56 -14.54 -2.16 -19.59
N LYS A 57 -15.53 -1.65 -20.34
CA LYS A 57 -15.40 -1.45 -21.80
C LYS A 57 -14.46 -0.31 -22.18
N ASP A 58 -14.27 0.62 -21.29
CA ASP A 58 -13.53 1.87 -21.46
C ASP A 58 -12.13 1.82 -20.86
N GLU A 59 -11.76 0.71 -20.19
CA GLU A 59 -10.43 0.53 -19.60
C GLU A 59 -9.64 -0.57 -20.32
N TRP A 60 -8.32 -0.39 -20.41
CA TRP A 60 -7.33 -1.34 -20.98
C TRP A 60 -7.79 -1.97 -22.31
N GLN A 61 -8.32 -1.15 -23.21
CA GLN A 61 -8.84 -1.61 -24.51
C GLN A 61 -7.76 -2.26 -25.38
N ASP A 62 -6.50 -1.91 -25.14
CA ASP A 62 -5.30 -2.44 -25.78
C ASP A 62 -4.77 -3.73 -25.14
N ASN A 63 -5.44 -4.25 -24.09
CA ASN A 63 -5.07 -5.48 -23.38
C ASN A 63 -6.29 -6.32 -22.98
N ASP A 64 -7.24 -6.51 -23.88
CA ASP A 64 -8.46 -7.30 -23.65
C ASP A 64 -9.25 -6.86 -22.40
N HIS A 65 -9.23 -5.58 -22.10
CA HIS A 65 -9.85 -4.98 -20.90
C HIS A 65 -9.29 -5.50 -19.58
N TRP A 66 -8.04 -5.95 -19.58
CA TRP A 66 -7.33 -6.44 -18.41
C TRP A 66 -6.20 -5.48 -18.00
N PRO A 67 -5.98 -5.21 -16.66
CA PRO A 67 -4.90 -4.35 -16.21
C PRO A 67 -3.52 -4.87 -16.63
N TRP A 68 -2.63 -3.95 -17.04
CA TRP A 68 -1.26 -4.26 -17.42
C TRP A 68 -0.38 -4.70 -16.25
N TYR A 69 -0.79 -4.45 -15.00
CA TYR A 69 -0.01 -4.74 -13.81
C TYR A 69 -0.84 -5.39 -12.72
N LEU A 70 -0.18 -6.15 -11.86
CA LEU A 70 -0.79 -6.65 -10.64
C LEU A 70 -0.91 -5.54 -9.60
N TYR A 71 -2.00 -5.57 -8.83
CA TYR A 71 -2.14 -4.73 -7.65
C TYR A 71 -1.26 -5.28 -6.51
N ILE A 72 -0.10 -4.66 -6.31
CA ILE A 72 0.87 -5.03 -5.28
C ILE A 72 0.66 -4.14 -4.06
N ARG A 73 0.15 -4.71 -2.97
CA ARG A 73 -0.16 -3.98 -1.73
C ARG A 73 1.05 -3.61 -0.91
N ALA A 74 2.00 -4.53 -0.82
CA ALA A 74 3.25 -4.32 -0.10
C ALA A 74 4.34 -5.22 -0.71
N ALA A 75 5.53 -4.66 -0.87
CA ALA A 75 6.71 -5.37 -1.34
C ALA A 75 7.92 -4.92 -0.52
N ARG A 76 9.03 -4.56 -1.17
CA ARG A 76 10.20 -3.98 -0.50
C ARG A 76 9.85 -2.60 0.07
N ARG A 77 10.45 -2.28 1.21
CA ARG A 77 10.33 -0.99 1.89
C ARG A 77 11.72 -0.47 2.22
N MET A 78 11.85 0.84 2.20
CA MET A 78 13.08 1.50 2.63
C MET A 78 13.32 1.30 4.13
N GLN A 79 14.57 1.34 4.55
CA GLN A 79 14.99 1.56 5.93
C GLN A 79 15.54 2.98 6.02
N GLY A 80 14.67 3.93 6.39
CA GLY A 80 15.00 5.34 6.44
C GLY A 80 15.41 5.83 7.81
N GLU A 81 15.43 7.16 7.98
CA GLU A 81 15.76 7.84 9.25
C GLU A 81 14.80 7.48 10.38
N TYR A 82 13.55 7.16 10.07
CA TYR A 82 12.55 6.68 11.03
C TYR A 82 11.82 5.48 10.46
N ILE A 83 11.72 4.40 11.22
CA ILE A 83 10.93 3.22 10.86
C ILE A 83 9.60 3.27 11.60
N LEU A 84 8.51 3.51 10.89
CA LEU A 84 7.17 3.46 11.47
C LEU A 84 6.81 2.02 11.83
N THR A 85 6.39 1.79 13.07
CA THR A 85 6.12 0.46 13.60
C THR A 85 4.65 0.26 13.96
N GLN A 86 4.27 -0.96 14.32
CA GLN A 86 2.94 -1.25 14.86
C GLN A 86 2.63 -0.42 16.12
N ALA A 87 3.61 -0.24 17.02
CA ALA A 87 3.41 0.54 18.23
C ALA A 87 3.01 1.98 17.90
N ASP A 88 3.60 2.58 16.87
CA ASP A 88 3.27 3.94 16.44
C ASP A 88 1.81 4.09 15.97
N VAL A 89 1.29 3.06 15.30
CA VAL A 89 -0.07 3.08 14.70
C VAL A 89 -1.17 2.78 15.70
N ILE A 90 -0.88 2.02 16.77
CA ILE A 90 -1.91 1.62 17.74
C ILE A 90 -1.92 2.48 19.00
N THR A 91 -0.84 3.17 19.32
CA THR A 91 -0.73 3.98 20.54
C THR A 91 -0.87 5.48 20.32
N SER A 92 -0.88 5.94 19.05
CA SER A 92 -0.99 7.36 18.70
C SER A 92 -0.02 8.26 19.49
N THR A 93 1.24 7.84 19.57
CA THR A 93 2.26 8.64 20.27
C THR A 93 2.55 9.94 19.51
N ASP A 94 2.55 11.06 20.21
CA ASP A 94 2.97 12.35 19.66
C ASP A 94 4.40 12.26 19.11
N LYS A 95 4.57 12.66 17.86
CA LYS A 95 5.86 12.66 17.19
C LYS A 95 6.31 14.05 16.82
N LYS A 96 7.62 14.23 16.77
CA LYS A 96 8.22 15.41 16.15
C LYS A 96 8.23 15.25 14.64
N ASN A 97 8.32 16.37 13.93
CA ASN A 97 8.48 16.38 12.47
C ASN A 97 7.36 15.68 11.70
N VAL A 98 6.11 15.79 12.19
CA VAL A 98 4.93 15.20 11.57
C VAL A 98 4.65 15.84 10.21
N ILE A 99 4.46 15.02 9.19
CA ILE A 99 4.15 15.46 7.83
C ILE A 99 2.78 15.01 7.34
N HIS A 100 2.17 14.03 8.01
CA HIS A 100 0.84 13.54 7.70
C HIS A 100 0.25 12.78 8.90
N ILE A 101 -1.07 12.64 8.91
CA ILE A 101 -1.81 11.84 9.89
C ILE A 101 -2.42 10.64 9.18
N GLY A 102 -1.99 9.43 9.56
CA GLY A 102 -2.64 8.20 9.16
C GLY A 102 -3.83 7.89 10.05
N SER A 103 -4.87 7.23 9.51
CA SER A 103 -6.07 6.89 10.27
C SER A 103 -6.70 5.55 9.88
N HIS A 104 -6.12 4.86 8.91
CA HIS A 104 -6.66 3.57 8.47
C HIS A 104 -6.33 2.46 9.49
N TYR A 105 -7.24 1.52 9.65
CA TYR A 105 -7.00 0.32 10.46
C TYR A 105 -5.87 -0.56 9.89
N ILE A 106 -5.29 -1.44 10.70
CA ILE A 106 -4.34 -2.44 10.24
C ILE A 106 -5.12 -3.51 9.46
N ASP A 107 -4.88 -3.58 8.15
CA ASP A 107 -5.49 -4.55 7.24
C ASP A 107 -4.39 -5.40 6.57
N ALA A 108 -3.90 -6.40 7.28
CA ALA A 108 -3.00 -7.40 6.73
C ALA A 108 -3.80 -8.57 6.20
N HIS A 109 -3.70 -8.82 4.89
CA HIS A 109 -4.33 -9.96 4.24
C HIS A 109 -3.69 -11.29 4.67
N HIS A 110 -4.42 -12.38 4.45
CA HIS A 110 -3.91 -13.73 4.63
C HIS A 110 -2.61 -13.94 3.86
N VAL A 111 -1.60 -14.45 4.52
CA VAL A 111 -0.29 -14.76 3.92
C VAL A 111 -0.35 -16.12 3.24
N THR A 112 -1.00 -17.08 3.88
CA THR A 112 -1.06 -18.47 3.41
C THR A 112 -2.48 -19.01 3.51
N ARG A 113 -2.80 -19.94 2.59
CA ARG A 113 -4.03 -20.73 2.61
C ARG A 113 -3.67 -22.19 2.43
N TYR A 114 -4.16 -23.03 3.31
CA TYR A 114 -4.00 -24.48 3.25
C TYR A 114 -5.34 -25.15 3.00
N ALA A 115 -5.42 -26.00 1.99
CA ALA A 115 -6.51 -26.96 1.85
C ALA A 115 -6.29 -28.09 2.87
N VAL A 116 -7.23 -28.31 3.76
CA VAL A 116 -7.21 -29.39 4.75
C VAL A 116 -7.78 -30.66 4.12
N ASP A 117 -8.89 -30.51 3.42
CA ASP A 117 -9.56 -31.54 2.64
C ASP A 117 -10.34 -30.90 1.46
N GLN A 118 -11.27 -31.64 0.85
CA GLN A 118 -12.04 -31.14 -0.31
C GLN A 118 -13.00 -29.99 0.04
N ASP A 119 -13.42 -29.90 1.29
CA ASP A 119 -14.46 -28.97 1.74
C ASP A 119 -13.93 -27.89 2.70
N HIS A 120 -12.71 -28.06 3.22
CA HIS A 120 -12.18 -27.19 4.27
C HIS A 120 -10.81 -26.60 3.91
N TYR A 121 -10.62 -25.35 4.28
CA TYR A 121 -9.34 -24.67 4.21
C TYR A 121 -9.09 -23.79 5.44
N ILE A 122 -7.82 -23.56 5.73
CA ILE A 122 -7.36 -22.67 6.79
C ILE A 122 -6.61 -21.50 6.15
N ASN A 123 -6.95 -20.29 6.57
CA ASN A 123 -6.20 -19.09 6.24
C ASN A 123 -5.36 -18.65 7.44
N GLU A 124 -4.11 -18.27 7.18
CA GLU A 124 -3.18 -17.80 8.20
C GLU A 124 -2.61 -16.41 7.85
N GLY A 125 -2.14 -15.72 8.89
CA GLY A 125 -1.40 -14.45 8.78
C GLY A 125 -2.27 -13.21 8.60
N ARG A 126 -3.57 -13.29 8.75
CA ARG A 126 -4.43 -12.11 8.78
C ARG A 126 -4.27 -11.36 10.10
N ILE A 127 -4.02 -10.05 10.00
CA ILE A 127 -4.11 -9.12 11.12
C ILE A 127 -5.13 -8.06 10.73
N TRP A 128 -6.20 -7.95 11.51
CA TRP A 128 -7.17 -6.88 11.40
C TRP A 128 -7.36 -6.24 12.77
N GLN A 129 -6.97 -4.99 12.90
CA GLN A 129 -7.08 -4.24 14.14
C GLN A 129 -7.50 -2.82 13.82
N GLU A 130 -8.54 -2.33 14.48
CA GLU A 130 -8.90 -0.92 14.42
C GLU A 130 -7.73 -0.07 14.89
N GLY A 131 -7.42 0.95 14.10
CA GLY A 131 -6.40 1.93 14.42
C GLY A 131 -7.01 3.16 15.07
N VAL A 132 -6.13 3.96 15.65
CA VAL A 132 -6.41 5.34 16.03
C VAL A 132 -5.68 6.25 15.05
N PRO A 133 -6.07 7.52 14.87
CA PRO A 133 -5.25 8.45 14.12
C PRO A 133 -3.83 8.55 14.72
N PHE A 134 -2.82 8.47 13.87
CA PHE A 134 -1.42 8.44 14.28
C PHE A 134 -0.55 9.33 13.40
N ASP A 135 0.53 9.83 13.99
CA ASP A 135 1.46 10.74 13.33
C ASP A 135 2.43 9.99 12.42
N ILE A 136 2.64 10.51 11.21
CA ILE A 136 3.66 10.05 10.27
C ILE A 136 4.77 11.12 10.21
N PRO A 137 5.95 10.85 10.75
CA PRO A 137 7.07 11.80 10.75
C PRO A 137 7.83 11.80 9.42
N TYR A 138 8.52 12.89 9.12
CA TYR A 138 9.27 13.11 7.89
C TYR A 138 10.32 12.02 7.60
N GLY A 139 10.99 11.51 8.62
CA GLY A 139 11.97 10.44 8.50
C GLY A 139 11.44 9.12 7.91
N VAL A 140 10.11 8.96 7.79
CA VAL A 140 9.49 7.80 7.15
C VAL A 140 9.71 7.80 5.63
N ILE A 141 9.84 8.98 5.02
CA ILE A 141 10.04 9.13 3.57
C ILE A 141 11.48 9.47 3.19
N THR A 142 12.37 9.67 4.16
CA THR A 142 13.79 10.01 3.94
C THR A 142 14.69 8.80 4.15
N PRO A 143 15.57 8.45 3.19
CA PRO A 143 16.65 7.48 3.41
C PRO A 143 17.61 7.99 4.50
N LYS A 144 18.46 7.12 4.99
CA LYS A 144 19.58 7.52 5.82
C LYS A 144 20.55 8.38 5.00
N SER A 145 21.07 9.45 5.60
CA SER A 145 21.92 10.41 4.91
C SER A 145 23.17 9.79 4.32
N GLU A 146 23.77 8.81 5.01
CA GLU A 146 24.94 8.07 4.52
C GLU A 146 24.66 7.18 3.30
N GLU A 147 23.39 6.90 2.98
CA GLU A 147 22.99 6.07 1.85
C GLU A 147 22.55 6.90 0.64
N CYS A 148 21.77 7.97 0.86
CA CYS A 148 21.28 8.82 -0.24
C CYS A 148 20.76 10.18 0.27
N GLU A 149 21.33 11.27 -0.25
CA GLU A 149 21.03 12.65 0.18
C GLU A 149 19.95 13.34 -0.66
N ASN A 150 19.52 12.78 -1.78
CA ASN A 150 18.66 13.45 -2.76
C ASN A 150 17.47 12.59 -3.21
N LEU A 151 16.98 11.71 -2.37
CA LEU A 151 15.86 10.82 -2.63
C LEU A 151 14.77 10.99 -1.57
N LEU A 152 13.50 10.96 -2.00
CA LEU A 152 12.34 10.85 -1.13
C LEU A 152 11.46 9.67 -1.59
N VAL A 153 10.96 8.86 -0.65
CA VAL A 153 10.30 7.58 -0.93
C VAL A 153 8.90 7.53 -0.31
N PRO A 154 7.88 8.10 -0.97
CA PRO A 154 6.53 8.20 -0.41
C PRO A 154 5.75 6.87 -0.40
N VAL A 155 6.01 5.95 -1.33
CA VAL A 155 5.23 4.71 -1.48
C VAL A 155 5.88 3.53 -0.76
N CYS A 156 7.15 3.26 -1.08
CA CYS A 156 7.95 2.23 -0.40
C CYS A 156 8.57 2.77 0.89
N ALA A 157 7.80 3.51 1.66
CA ALA A 157 8.22 4.25 2.83
C ALA A 157 8.80 3.35 3.92
N SER A 158 9.55 3.96 4.85
CA SER A 158 10.25 3.25 5.93
C SER A 158 9.28 2.80 7.02
N THR A 159 8.83 1.54 6.93
CA THR A 159 7.84 0.96 7.83
C THR A 159 8.12 -0.49 8.17
N SER A 160 7.61 -0.96 9.31
CA SER A 160 7.44 -2.39 9.54
C SER A 160 6.37 -2.97 8.61
N ALA A 161 6.34 -4.29 8.43
CA ALA A 161 5.33 -4.95 7.61
C ALA A 161 3.89 -4.65 8.09
N VAL A 162 3.68 -4.57 9.40
CA VAL A 162 2.37 -4.29 9.99
C VAL A 162 1.96 -2.83 9.78
N ALA A 163 2.87 -1.87 10.04
CA ALA A 163 2.58 -0.46 9.81
C ALA A 163 2.32 -0.15 8.33
N GLN A 164 2.97 -0.85 7.41
CA GLN A 164 2.69 -0.73 5.97
C GLN A 164 1.22 -1.02 5.64
N CYS A 165 0.59 -1.94 6.37
CA CYS A 165 -0.81 -2.31 6.12
C CYS A 165 -1.82 -1.21 6.41
N THR A 166 -1.41 -0.13 7.07
CA THR A 166 -2.26 1.05 7.31
C THR A 166 -1.89 2.25 6.44
N ILE A 167 -0.62 2.45 6.08
CA ILE A 167 -0.22 3.61 5.29
C ILE A 167 -0.22 3.37 3.77
N ARG A 168 -0.34 2.12 3.33
CA ARG A 168 -0.32 1.72 1.91
C ARG A 168 -1.57 2.13 1.12
N LEU A 169 -2.42 2.95 1.68
CA LEU A 169 -3.62 3.44 1.01
C LEU A 169 -3.27 4.64 0.13
N GLU A 170 -3.90 4.68 -1.03
CA GLU A 170 -3.64 5.70 -2.05
C GLU A 170 -3.77 7.14 -1.54
N PRO A 171 -4.77 7.52 -0.72
CA PRO A 171 -4.84 8.88 -0.18
C PRO A 171 -3.63 9.26 0.68
N THR A 172 -3.10 8.32 1.48
CA THR A 172 -1.87 8.54 2.24
C THR A 172 -0.67 8.72 1.30
N TRP A 173 -0.53 7.88 0.29
CA TRP A 173 0.55 8.02 -0.69
C TRP A 173 0.49 9.31 -1.50
N MET A 174 -0.72 9.78 -1.84
CA MET A 174 -0.91 11.06 -2.52
C MET A 174 -0.41 12.22 -1.66
N HIS A 175 -0.75 12.25 -0.38
CA HIS A 175 -0.25 13.27 0.55
C HIS A 175 1.26 13.16 0.77
N LEU A 176 1.80 11.97 0.98
CA LEU A 176 3.25 11.78 1.10
C LEU A 176 3.99 12.18 -0.18
N GLY A 177 3.38 11.96 -1.35
CA GLY A 177 3.91 12.42 -2.63
C GLY A 177 3.93 13.95 -2.75
N GLU A 178 2.85 14.63 -2.37
CA GLU A 178 2.78 16.09 -2.34
C GLU A 178 3.81 16.68 -1.37
N VAL A 179 3.90 16.13 -0.16
CA VAL A 179 4.93 16.52 0.81
C VAL A 179 6.34 16.31 0.27
N SER A 180 6.58 15.20 -0.42
CA SER A 180 7.87 14.93 -1.07
C SER A 180 8.22 15.98 -2.13
N GLY A 181 7.25 16.42 -2.92
CA GLY A 181 7.42 17.48 -3.91
C GLY A 181 7.77 18.84 -3.27
N ILE A 182 7.11 19.21 -2.18
CA ILE A 182 7.40 20.42 -1.41
C ILE A 182 8.81 20.35 -0.81
N ALA A 183 9.14 19.24 -0.14
CA ALA A 183 10.43 19.03 0.50
C ALA A 183 11.59 19.04 -0.50
N ALA A 184 11.44 18.37 -1.65
CA ALA A 184 12.44 18.39 -2.72
C ALA A 184 12.67 19.81 -3.25
N THR A 185 11.61 20.61 -3.40
CA THR A 185 11.72 22.03 -3.81
C THR A 185 12.49 22.85 -2.79
N MET A 186 12.28 22.60 -1.49
CA MET A 186 13.01 23.26 -0.42
C MET A 186 14.49 22.89 -0.43
N SER A 187 14.80 21.59 -0.53
CA SER A 187 16.17 21.07 -0.61
C SER A 187 16.94 21.71 -1.79
N ILE A 188 16.34 21.74 -2.98
CA ILE A 188 16.96 22.37 -4.16
C ILE A 188 17.22 23.86 -3.95
N LYS A 189 16.24 24.61 -3.43
CA LYS A 189 16.37 26.07 -3.20
C LYS A 189 17.43 26.40 -2.15
N ASN A 190 17.53 25.56 -1.12
CA ASN A 190 18.46 25.77 -0.01
C ASN A 190 19.84 25.14 -0.29
N GLN A 191 19.99 24.41 -1.41
CA GLN A 191 21.21 23.66 -1.76
C GLN A 191 21.63 22.71 -0.60
N SER A 192 20.65 22.05 0.03
CA SER A 192 20.83 21.13 1.14
C SER A 192 20.40 19.72 0.77
N SER A 193 20.80 18.74 1.55
CA SER A 193 20.23 17.39 1.44
C SER A 193 18.73 17.39 1.80
N VAL A 194 18.02 16.34 1.44
CA VAL A 194 16.60 16.20 1.82
C VAL A 194 16.45 15.99 3.33
N GLN A 195 17.49 15.50 4.01
CA GLN A 195 17.50 15.30 5.47
C GLN A 195 17.68 16.62 6.23
N ASP A 196 18.36 17.60 5.63
CA ASP A 196 18.75 18.87 6.29
C ASP A 196 17.75 20.01 6.06
N ILE A 197 16.60 19.77 5.46
CA ILE A 197 15.57 20.79 5.32
C ILE A 197 14.96 21.18 6.68
N ASP A 198 14.53 22.42 6.80
CA ASP A 198 13.74 22.86 7.97
C ASP A 198 12.34 22.24 7.92
N VAL A 199 12.12 21.23 8.76
CA VAL A 199 10.82 20.54 8.81
C VAL A 199 9.72 21.43 9.40
N ALA A 200 10.04 22.43 10.23
CA ALA A 200 9.04 23.37 10.71
C ALA A 200 8.53 24.26 9.55
N GLU A 201 9.43 24.73 8.68
CA GLU A 201 9.04 25.43 7.46
C GLU A 201 8.23 24.50 6.51
N LEU A 202 8.63 23.24 6.37
CA LEU A 202 7.88 22.25 5.61
C LEU A 202 6.45 22.10 6.13
N GLN A 203 6.27 22.00 7.44
CA GLN A 203 4.96 21.90 8.08
C GLN A 203 4.05 23.11 7.79
N GLU A 204 4.60 24.33 7.79
CA GLU A 204 3.82 25.52 7.43
C GLU A 204 3.40 25.50 5.95
N ARG A 205 4.25 25.01 5.05
CA ARG A 205 3.91 24.85 3.62
C ARG A 205 2.85 23.78 3.42
N ILE A 206 2.92 22.65 4.14
CA ILE A 206 1.92 21.57 4.12
C ILE A 206 0.56 22.10 4.57
N LYS A 207 0.50 22.86 5.66
CA LYS A 207 -0.74 23.51 6.14
C LYS A 207 -1.31 24.50 5.12
N ALA A 208 -0.45 25.26 4.45
CA ALA A 208 -0.86 26.24 3.45
C ALA A 208 -1.55 25.61 2.23
N VAL A 209 -1.25 24.34 1.89
CA VAL A 209 -1.94 23.59 0.84
C VAL A 209 -3.15 22.78 1.38
N GLY A 210 -3.50 22.94 2.65
CA GLY A 210 -4.72 22.39 3.24
C GLY A 210 -4.58 20.97 3.82
N ILE A 211 -3.37 20.43 3.95
CA ILE A 211 -3.13 19.12 4.58
C ILE A 211 -3.09 19.29 6.10
N PRO A 212 -3.97 18.64 6.87
CA PRO A 212 -3.97 18.75 8.32
C PRO A 212 -2.80 17.99 8.95
N LEU A 213 -2.13 18.61 9.92
CA LEU A 213 -1.03 18.00 10.70
C LEU A 213 -1.40 17.75 12.16
N LYS A 214 -2.64 17.99 12.53
CA LYS A 214 -3.20 17.68 13.86
C LYS A 214 -4.52 16.97 13.68
N GLN A 215 -4.82 16.05 14.58
CA GLN A 215 -6.15 15.45 14.64
C GLN A 215 -7.20 16.57 14.76
N LEU A 216 -8.19 16.51 13.87
CA LEU A 216 -9.39 17.34 14.06
C LEU A 216 -10.10 16.77 15.29
N SER A 217 -10.25 17.57 16.35
CA SER A 217 -11.14 17.23 17.45
C SER A 217 -12.55 17.08 16.89
N LEU A 218 -13.07 15.87 16.92
CA LEU A 218 -14.47 15.57 16.60
C LEU A 218 -15.37 16.15 17.67
#